data_980d933dd4a406aa3d5af01619befa77
#
_entry.id   980d933dd4a406aa3d5af01619befa77
#
_cell.length_a   1.000
_cell.length_b   1.000
_cell.length_c   1.000
_cell.angle_alpha   90.00
_cell.angle_beta   90.00
_cell.angle_gamma   90.00
#
_symmetry.space_group_name_H-M   'P 1'
#
loop_
_entity.id
_entity.type
_entity.pdbx_description
1 polymer ?
#
loop_
_entity_poly.entity_id
_entity_poly.type
_entity_poly.pdbx_seq_one_letter_code
_entity_poly.pdbx_strand_id
1 'polypeptide(L)'
;MATVMVKSSRKPGPGRARAQDTDRHVGARMRERRIMLGLTQQQMAELIGVTYQQAHKYEKGINRVAAGRLYHIAQALGVDVGYFFEGLGRDNAVKATPQQRLLLELGRNFIAIPIRKHQDAICSLARALAEPDAAH
;
A
#
# COMPACT_ATOMS: atom_id res chain seq x y z
N MET A 1 38.81 -5.98 26.28
CA MET A 1 37.79 -7.04 26.07
C MET A 1 36.76 -6.53 25.10
N ALA A 2 36.74 -7.10 23.90
CA ALA A 2 35.73 -6.74 22.90
C ALA A 2 34.40 -7.36 23.28
N THR A 3 33.43 -6.55 23.56
CA THR A 3 32.05 -7.01 23.73
C THR A 3 31.53 -7.38 22.33
N VAL A 4 31.36 -8.66 22.10
CA VAL A 4 30.74 -9.13 20.85
C VAL A 4 29.27 -8.80 20.93
N MET A 5 28.86 -7.75 20.26
CA MET A 5 27.45 -7.50 20.06
C MET A 5 26.93 -8.54 19.06
N VAL A 6 26.26 -9.55 19.59
CA VAL A 6 25.50 -10.47 18.74
C VAL A 6 24.33 -9.69 18.19
N LYS A 7 24.44 -9.25 16.93
CA LYS A 7 23.28 -8.73 16.22
C LYS A 7 22.24 -9.84 16.18
N SER A 8 21.13 -9.62 16.86
CA SER A 8 19.99 -10.51 16.79
C SER A 8 19.55 -10.62 15.32
N SER A 9 19.85 -11.75 14.70
CA SER A 9 19.45 -12.05 13.32
C SER A 9 18.00 -12.56 13.28
N ARG A 10 17.10 -11.89 13.99
CA ARG A 10 15.69 -12.22 13.89
C ARG A 10 15.19 -11.88 12.50
N LYS A 11 14.74 -12.92 11.78
CA LYS A 11 14.04 -12.70 10.52
C LYS A 11 12.84 -11.81 10.78
N PRO A 12 12.61 -10.76 9.94
CA PRO A 12 11.43 -9.93 10.09
C PRO A 12 10.17 -10.79 9.99
N GLY A 13 9.16 -10.48 10.79
CA GLY A 13 7.85 -11.13 10.70
C GLY A 13 7.23 -10.92 9.31
N PRO A 14 6.20 -11.73 8.93
CA PRO A 14 5.60 -11.69 7.59
C PRO A 14 5.15 -10.30 7.14
N GLY A 15 4.57 -9.50 8.05
CA GLY A 15 4.13 -8.15 7.74
C GLY A 15 5.29 -7.21 7.45
N ARG A 16 6.38 -7.31 8.19
CA ARG A 16 7.57 -6.49 7.99
C ARG A 16 8.28 -6.83 6.69
N ALA A 17 8.39 -8.12 6.37
CA ALA A 17 8.98 -8.58 5.11
C ALA A 17 8.21 -8.04 3.90
N ARG A 18 6.87 -8.08 3.95
CA ARG A 18 6.01 -7.53 2.89
C ARG A 18 6.17 -6.03 2.74
N ALA A 19 6.26 -5.30 3.85
CA ALA A 19 6.48 -3.86 3.82
C ALA A 19 7.84 -3.51 3.19
N GLN A 20 8.89 -4.27 3.50
CA GLN A 20 10.21 -4.09 2.90
C GLN A 20 10.22 -4.38 1.40
N ASP A 21 9.49 -5.40 0.96
CA ASP A 21 9.34 -5.72 -0.46
C ASP A 21 8.60 -4.60 -1.21
N THR A 22 7.59 -4.03 -0.59
CA THR A 22 6.87 -2.87 -1.12
C THR A 22 7.77 -1.66 -1.22
N ASP A 23 8.57 -1.39 -0.18
CA ASP A 23 9.52 -0.28 -0.16
C ASP A 23 10.56 -0.40 -1.30
N ARG A 24 11.06 -1.61 -1.55
CA ARG A 24 11.96 -1.88 -2.67
C ARG A 24 11.30 -1.66 -4.02
N HIS A 25 10.06 -2.10 -4.16
CA HIS A 25 9.30 -1.93 -5.40
C HIS A 25 9.09 -0.44 -5.69
N VAL A 26 8.64 0.32 -4.70
CA VAL A 26 8.45 1.78 -4.81
C VAL A 26 9.75 2.45 -5.19
N GLY A 27 10.86 2.09 -4.53
CA GLY A 27 12.19 2.61 -4.84
C GLY A 27 12.63 2.31 -6.26
N ALA A 28 12.41 1.09 -6.74
CA ALA A 28 12.71 0.68 -8.12
C ALA A 28 11.90 1.48 -9.14
N ARG A 29 10.61 1.72 -8.88
CA ARG A 29 9.76 2.53 -9.75
C ARG A 29 10.19 4.00 -9.77
N MET A 30 10.63 4.52 -8.62
CA MET A 30 11.21 5.86 -8.53
C MET A 30 12.46 5.99 -9.40
N ARG A 31 13.34 4.99 -9.33
CA ARG A 31 14.55 4.93 -10.16
C ARG A 31 14.20 4.87 -11.65
N GLU A 32 13.26 4.03 -12.04
CA GLU A 32 12.82 3.94 -13.44
C GLU A 32 12.35 5.29 -13.97
N ARG A 33 11.51 5.99 -13.22
CA ARG A 33 11.01 7.30 -13.63
C ARG A 33 12.12 8.32 -13.73
N ARG A 34 13.04 8.30 -12.77
CA ARG A 34 14.22 9.17 -12.80
C ARG A 34 15.04 8.97 -14.09
N ILE A 35 15.30 7.72 -14.44
CA ILE A 35 16.07 7.37 -15.64
C ILE A 35 15.31 7.80 -16.90
N MET A 36 13.99 7.58 -16.96
CA MET A 36 13.15 8.01 -18.07
C MET A 36 13.20 9.52 -18.28
N LEU A 37 13.30 10.30 -17.20
CA LEU A 37 13.42 11.75 -17.26
C LEU A 37 14.86 12.23 -17.54
N GLY A 38 15.83 11.32 -17.62
CA GLY A 38 17.22 11.66 -17.84
C GLY A 38 17.91 12.33 -16.65
N LEU A 39 17.41 12.11 -15.44
CA LEU A 39 17.92 12.73 -14.22
C LEU A 39 18.98 11.87 -13.56
N THR A 40 20.05 12.50 -13.03
CA THR A 40 20.94 11.84 -12.07
C THR A 40 20.26 11.75 -10.70
N GLN A 41 20.79 10.90 -9.82
CA GLN A 41 20.28 10.86 -8.44
C GLN A 41 20.40 12.22 -7.74
N GLN A 42 21.51 12.94 -7.98
CA GLN A 42 21.69 14.27 -7.41
C GLN A 42 20.62 15.26 -7.90
N GLN A 43 20.33 15.24 -9.20
CA GLN A 43 19.30 16.09 -9.78
C GLN A 43 17.92 15.75 -9.23
N MET A 44 17.61 14.47 -9.11
CA MET A 44 16.34 14.04 -8.50
C MET A 44 16.26 14.46 -7.03
N ALA A 45 17.35 14.28 -6.27
CA ALA A 45 17.41 14.71 -4.87
C ALA A 45 17.08 16.19 -4.72
N GLU A 46 17.67 17.03 -5.54
CA GLU A 46 17.38 18.46 -5.57
C GLU A 46 15.91 18.74 -5.91
N LEU A 47 15.38 18.05 -6.91
CA LEU A 47 14.00 18.21 -7.35
C LEU A 47 12.98 17.85 -6.27
N ILE A 48 13.23 16.78 -5.52
CA ILE A 48 12.31 16.33 -4.47
C ILE A 48 12.64 16.88 -3.07
N GLY A 49 13.71 17.67 -2.95
CA GLY A 49 14.05 18.37 -1.72
C GLY A 49 14.67 17.48 -0.64
N VAL A 50 15.45 16.48 -1.03
CA VAL A 50 16.17 15.61 -0.10
C VAL A 50 17.66 15.58 -0.40
N THR A 51 18.45 15.01 0.49
CA THR A 51 19.89 14.80 0.24
C THR A 51 20.09 13.70 -0.79
N TYR A 52 21.26 13.70 -1.44
CA TYR A 52 21.65 12.62 -2.34
C TYR A 52 21.60 11.26 -1.66
N GLN A 53 22.12 11.16 -0.44
CA GLN A 53 22.11 9.91 0.33
C GLN A 53 20.68 9.42 0.59
N GLN A 54 19.76 10.34 0.91
CA GLN A 54 18.37 10.01 1.13
C GLN A 54 17.69 9.50 -0.15
N ALA A 55 17.92 10.17 -1.28
CA ALA A 55 17.41 9.74 -2.58
C ALA A 55 17.91 8.34 -2.93
N HIS A 56 19.20 8.08 -2.71
CA HIS A 56 19.79 6.76 -2.93
C HIS A 56 19.13 5.68 -2.06
N LYS A 57 18.90 5.97 -0.79
CA LYS A 57 18.25 5.05 0.15
C LYS A 57 16.79 4.78 -0.24
N TYR A 58 16.08 5.77 -0.74
CA TYR A 58 14.72 5.59 -1.26
C TYR A 58 14.71 4.63 -2.45
N GLU A 59 15.60 4.83 -3.44
CA GLU A 59 15.64 3.98 -4.63
C GLU A 59 16.04 2.53 -4.31
N LYS A 60 16.82 2.33 -3.26
CA LYS A 60 17.21 0.99 -2.77
C LYS A 60 16.18 0.34 -1.85
N GLY A 61 15.16 1.07 -1.43
CA GLY A 61 14.20 0.57 -0.46
C GLY A 61 14.74 0.42 0.95
N ILE A 62 15.91 1.01 1.23
CA ILE A 62 16.53 0.98 2.57
C ILE A 62 15.72 1.82 3.54
N ASN A 63 15.28 2.99 3.10
CA ASN A 63 14.42 3.87 3.86
C ASN A 63 13.03 3.91 3.22
N ARG A 64 12.02 3.86 4.08
CA ARG A 64 10.63 3.99 3.69
C ARG A 64 10.31 5.44 3.36
N VAL A 65 9.54 5.65 2.31
CA VAL A 65 9.02 6.97 1.95
C VAL A 65 7.68 7.16 2.63
N ALA A 66 7.57 8.19 3.46
CA ALA A 66 6.29 8.54 4.09
C ALA A 66 5.26 8.92 3.02
N ALA A 67 3.99 8.65 3.28
CA ALA A 67 2.90 8.85 2.32
C ALA A 67 2.84 10.30 1.77
N GLY A 68 2.97 11.30 2.65
CA GLY A 68 2.99 12.70 2.24
C GLY A 68 4.18 13.04 1.35
N ARG A 69 5.35 12.49 1.68
CA ARG A 69 6.55 12.66 0.87
C ARG A 69 6.39 12.01 -0.50
N LEU A 70 5.82 10.80 -0.54
CA LEU A 70 5.58 10.08 -1.79
C LEU A 70 4.64 10.86 -2.72
N TYR A 71 3.62 11.49 -2.18
CA TYR A 71 2.72 12.36 -2.95
C TYR A 71 3.48 13.51 -3.61
N HIS A 72 4.34 14.21 -2.86
CA HIS A 72 5.14 15.29 -3.40
C HIS A 72 6.18 14.83 -4.42
N ILE A 73 6.78 13.67 -4.20
CA ILE A 73 7.71 13.05 -5.16
C ILE A 73 6.99 12.75 -6.47
N ALA A 74 5.78 12.20 -6.40
CA ALA A 74 4.96 11.93 -7.58
C ALA A 74 4.71 13.20 -8.39
N GLN A 75 4.32 14.28 -7.73
CA GLN A 75 4.13 15.58 -8.38
C GLN A 75 5.41 16.09 -9.03
N ALA A 76 6.54 16.02 -8.33
CA ALA A 76 7.84 16.48 -8.84
C ALA A 76 8.29 15.67 -10.07
N LEU A 77 8.01 14.36 -10.10
CA LEU A 77 8.37 13.47 -11.20
C LEU A 77 7.30 13.42 -12.31
N GLY A 78 6.18 14.12 -12.14
CA GLY A 78 5.10 14.18 -13.13
C GLY A 78 4.36 12.87 -13.34
N VAL A 79 4.12 12.12 -12.28
CA VAL A 79 3.36 10.87 -12.30
C VAL A 79 2.29 10.86 -11.20
N ASP A 80 1.29 10.01 -11.37
CA ASP A 80 0.34 9.72 -10.29
C ASP A 80 1.00 8.84 -9.23
N VAL A 81 0.55 8.95 -7.99
CA VAL A 81 1.06 8.12 -6.88
C VAL A 81 0.96 6.62 -7.22
N GLY A 82 -0.09 6.22 -7.92
CA GLY A 82 -0.29 4.84 -8.37
C GLY A 82 0.85 4.29 -9.23
N TYR A 83 1.59 5.14 -9.92
CA TYR A 83 2.76 4.73 -10.71
C TYR A 83 3.77 3.92 -9.89
N PHE A 84 4.00 4.32 -8.63
CA PHE A 84 4.99 3.66 -7.77
C PHE A 84 4.56 2.27 -7.33
N PHE A 85 3.28 1.95 -7.45
CA PHE A 85 2.70 0.68 -7.04
C PHE A 85 2.35 -0.23 -8.22
N GLU A 86 2.50 0.24 -9.46
CA GLU A 86 2.24 -0.57 -10.65
C GLU A 86 3.12 -1.81 -10.67
N GLY A 87 2.52 -2.94 -10.96
CA GLY A 87 3.20 -4.24 -10.99
C GLY A 87 3.34 -4.89 -9.61
N LEU A 88 3.03 -4.18 -8.53
CA LEU A 88 3.08 -4.74 -7.18
C LEU A 88 1.94 -5.73 -6.99
N GLY A 89 2.26 -6.90 -6.42
CA GLY A 89 1.25 -7.87 -6.03
C GLY A 89 0.66 -8.71 -7.16
N ARG A 90 1.17 -8.65 -8.38
CA ARG A 90 0.68 -9.49 -9.48
C ARG A 90 0.86 -10.97 -9.19
N ASP A 91 1.92 -11.33 -8.48
CA ASP A 91 2.23 -12.72 -8.12
C ASP A 91 1.66 -13.10 -6.74
N ASN A 92 1.20 -12.11 -5.97
CA ASN A 92 0.69 -12.25 -4.61
C ASN A 92 -0.72 -11.66 -4.50
N ALA A 93 -1.56 -11.87 -5.50
CA ALA A 93 -2.96 -11.46 -5.41
C ALA A 93 -3.57 -12.08 -4.15
N VAL A 94 -3.90 -11.25 -3.18
CA VAL A 94 -4.58 -11.68 -1.95
C VAL A 94 -5.94 -12.23 -2.37
N LYS A 95 -6.09 -13.54 -2.32
CA LYS A 95 -7.38 -14.17 -2.61
C LYS A 95 -8.37 -13.72 -1.55
N ALA A 96 -9.48 -13.17 -2.00
CA ALA A 96 -10.57 -12.81 -1.10
C ALA A 96 -11.05 -14.06 -0.35
N THR A 97 -11.24 -13.92 0.97
CA THR A 97 -11.85 -14.97 1.77
C THR A 97 -13.30 -15.20 1.31
N PRO A 98 -13.91 -16.38 1.60
CA PRO A 98 -15.32 -16.61 1.28
C PRO A 98 -16.24 -15.53 1.84
N GLN A 99 -15.98 -15.05 3.05
CA GLN A 99 -16.75 -13.97 3.68
C GLN A 99 -16.60 -12.65 2.93
N GLN A 100 -15.38 -12.32 2.51
CA GLN A 100 -15.13 -11.11 1.70
C GLN A 100 -15.84 -11.18 0.34
N ARG A 101 -15.88 -12.35 -0.29
CA ARG A 101 -16.61 -12.56 -1.55
C ARG A 101 -18.12 -12.34 -1.38
N LEU A 102 -18.68 -12.85 -0.29
CA LEU A 102 -20.10 -12.64 0.04
C LEU A 102 -20.40 -11.16 0.26
N LEU A 103 -19.50 -10.45 0.96
CA LEU A 103 -19.66 -9.02 1.18
C LEU A 103 -19.64 -8.23 -0.15
N LEU A 104 -18.70 -8.58 -1.04
CA LEU A 104 -18.60 -7.94 -2.36
C LEU A 104 -19.84 -8.22 -3.20
N GLU A 105 -20.35 -9.44 -3.19
CA GLU A 105 -21.58 -9.82 -3.89
C GLU A 105 -22.77 -9.06 -3.34
N LEU A 106 -22.94 -9.04 -2.02
CA LEU A 106 -24.00 -8.30 -1.35
C LEU A 106 -23.93 -6.81 -1.70
N GLY A 107 -22.74 -6.22 -1.66
CA GLY A 107 -22.53 -4.81 -2.00
C GLY A 107 -22.92 -4.49 -3.44
N ARG A 108 -22.52 -5.31 -4.40
CA ARG A 108 -22.91 -5.13 -5.81
C ARG A 108 -24.41 -5.23 -6.00
N ASN A 109 -25.04 -6.21 -5.40
CA ASN A 109 -26.50 -6.40 -5.50
C ASN A 109 -27.24 -5.26 -4.81
N PHE A 110 -26.76 -4.80 -3.67
CA PHE A 110 -27.33 -3.68 -2.93
C PHE A 110 -27.32 -2.38 -3.76
N ILE A 111 -26.18 -2.07 -4.40
CA ILE A 111 -26.05 -0.89 -5.24
C ILE A 111 -26.99 -0.97 -6.45
N ALA A 112 -27.20 -2.17 -6.99
CA ALA A 112 -28.07 -2.40 -8.14
C ALA A 112 -29.58 -2.28 -7.81
N ILE A 113 -29.97 -2.27 -6.55
CA ILE A 113 -31.38 -2.12 -6.16
C ILE A 113 -31.84 -0.69 -6.48
N PRO A 114 -32.84 -0.50 -7.36
CA PRO A 114 -33.22 0.84 -7.79
C PRO A 114 -34.08 1.60 -6.79
N ILE A 115 -34.73 0.92 -5.86
CA ILE A 115 -35.66 1.50 -4.91
C ILE A 115 -35.03 1.60 -3.53
N ARG A 116 -34.91 2.81 -3.00
CA ARG A 116 -34.30 3.07 -1.70
C ARG A 116 -34.98 2.32 -0.56
N LYS A 117 -36.31 2.22 -0.61
CA LYS A 117 -37.10 1.49 0.39
C LYS A 117 -36.65 0.03 0.51
N HIS A 118 -36.31 -0.59 -0.61
CA HIS A 118 -35.76 -1.97 -0.60
C HIS A 118 -34.37 -2.02 -0.02
N GLN A 119 -33.53 -1.04 -0.30
CA GLN A 119 -32.21 -0.94 0.31
C GLN A 119 -32.30 -0.78 1.82
N ASP A 120 -33.21 0.06 2.30
CA ASP A 120 -33.48 0.26 3.73
C ASP A 120 -33.96 -1.04 4.39
N ALA A 121 -34.80 -1.81 3.69
CA ALA A 121 -35.26 -3.12 4.19
C ALA A 121 -34.10 -4.11 4.38
N ILE A 122 -33.15 -4.15 3.44
CA ILE A 122 -31.96 -5.01 3.56
C ILE A 122 -31.09 -4.56 4.72
N CYS A 123 -30.89 -3.27 4.90
CA CYS A 123 -30.13 -2.74 6.03
C CYS A 123 -30.80 -3.08 7.37
N SER A 124 -32.14 -3.00 7.45
CA SER A 124 -32.88 -3.35 8.65
C SER A 124 -32.77 -4.84 8.96
N LEU A 125 -32.88 -5.69 7.94
CA LEU A 125 -32.71 -7.15 8.11
C LEU A 125 -31.30 -7.49 8.58
N ALA A 126 -30.29 -6.90 7.94
CA ALA A 126 -28.88 -7.13 8.32
C ALA A 126 -28.62 -6.71 9.77
N ARG A 127 -29.18 -5.58 10.20
CA ARG A 127 -29.07 -5.08 11.57
C ARG A 127 -29.70 -6.04 12.56
N ALA A 128 -30.90 -6.52 12.27
CA ALA A 128 -31.62 -7.46 13.13
C ALA A 128 -30.87 -8.79 13.29
N LEU A 129 -30.28 -9.28 12.21
CA LEU A 129 -29.51 -10.52 12.23
C LEU A 129 -28.14 -10.39 12.92
N ALA A 130 -27.57 -9.18 12.92
CA ALA A 130 -26.28 -8.91 13.53
C ALA A 130 -26.37 -8.67 15.05
N GLU A 131 -27.55 -8.31 15.57
CA GLU A 131 -27.73 -8.15 17.01
C GLU A 131 -27.55 -9.50 17.73
N PRO A 132 -26.79 -9.51 18.85
CA PRO A 132 -26.68 -10.72 19.64
C PRO A 132 -28.08 -11.14 20.12
N ASP A 133 -28.37 -12.43 20.00
CA ASP A 133 -29.65 -12.98 20.41
C ASP A 133 -29.84 -12.75 21.91
N ALA A 134 -30.66 -11.78 22.27
CA ALA A 134 -30.94 -11.43 23.66
C ALA A 134 -31.98 -12.37 24.31
N ALA A 135 -32.38 -13.43 23.62
CA ALA A 135 -33.51 -14.28 24.00
C ALA A 135 -33.14 -15.42 24.96
N HIS A 136 -31.96 -15.35 25.57
CA HIS A 136 -31.59 -16.38 26.56
C HIS A 136 -30.99 -15.78 27.82
#